data_857e56a85354ef1b71089247d7092098
#
_entry.id   857e56a85354ef1b71089247d7092098
#
_cell.length_a   1.000
_cell.length_b   1.000
_cell.length_c   1.000
_cell.angle_alpha   90.00
_cell.angle_beta   90.00
_cell.angle_gamma   90.00
#
_symmetry.space_group_name_H-M   'P 1'
#
loop_
_entity.id
_entity.type
_entity.pdbx_description
1 polymer ?
#
loop_
_entity_poly.entity_id
_entity_poly.type
_entity_poly.pdbx_seq_one_letter_code
_entity_poly.pdbx_strand_id
1 'polypeptide(L)'
;VAIITGRDLNTARRMVPVEGVIVVGSHGLEATFDDPLLPGVDRIALSAALERVEQQVISAVPSSFLHIERKAISTAFHYRAAPDLGPRLRAVLATLPEGLRLRDGRMVLEVIPDARGGKDVALAALVRQLRCKAILAMGDDATDVAMFRAARALGAQEDLHVLIAGVASGAETPPEILDLADIILD
;
A
#
# COMPACT_ATOMS: atom_id res chain seq x y z
N VAL A 1 -6.63 8.11 16.60
CA VAL A 1 -6.38 6.77 16.03
C VAL A 1 -6.12 6.93 14.53
N ALA A 2 -5.18 6.16 14.01
CA ALA A 2 -4.91 6.08 12.57
C ALA A 2 -4.93 4.61 12.10
N ILE A 3 -5.37 4.39 10.87
CA ILE A 3 -5.32 3.10 10.19
C ILE A 3 -4.45 3.25 8.95
N ILE A 4 -3.43 2.41 8.83
CA ILE A 4 -2.53 2.35 7.67
C ILE A 4 -2.75 0.98 7.01
N THR A 5 -3.19 0.97 5.75
CA THR A 5 -3.62 -0.26 5.08
C THR A 5 -3.17 -0.32 3.62
N GLY A 6 -3.02 -1.55 3.09
CA GLY A 6 -2.83 -1.79 1.66
C GLY A 6 -4.08 -1.61 0.81
N ARG A 7 -5.27 -1.54 1.42
CA ARG A 7 -6.52 -1.28 0.71
C ARG A 7 -6.56 0.17 0.22
N ASP A 8 -7.26 0.42 -0.87
CA ASP A 8 -7.53 1.80 -1.30
C ASP A 8 -8.30 2.59 -0.23
N LEU A 9 -8.09 3.91 -0.23
CA LEU A 9 -8.63 4.81 0.79
C LEU A 9 -10.16 4.73 0.91
N ASN A 10 -10.87 4.63 -0.22
CA ASN A 10 -12.33 4.59 -0.21
C ASN A 10 -12.86 3.29 0.39
N THR A 11 -12.25 2.16 0.04
CA THR A 11 -12.59 0.86 0.61
C THR A 11 -12.30 0.84 2.12
N ALA A 12 -11.14 1.31 2.54
CA ALA A 12 -10.78 1.37 3.95
C ALA A 12 -11.75 2.25 4.77
N ARG A 13 -12.14 3.40 4.25
CA ARG A 13 -13.14 4.28 4.91
C ARG A 13 -14.52 3.67 5.02
N ARG A 14 -14.95 2.89 4.01
CA ARG A 14 -16.22 2.16 4.11
C ARG A 14 -16.19 1.05 5.16
N MET A 15 -15.04 0.40 5.33
CA MET A 15 -14.89 -0.66 6.34
C MET A 15 -14.81 -0.11 7.77
N VAL A 16 -14.27 1.10 7.92
CA VAL A 16 -14.12 1.78 9.22
C VAL A 16 -14.77 3.17 9.13
N PRO A 17 -16.12 3.22 9.15
CA PRO A 17 -16.87 4.47 9.07
C PRO A 17 -16.93 5.19 10.43
N VAL A 18 -15.76 5.38 11.07
CA VAL A 18 -15.65 6.01 12.39
C VAL A 18 -15.10 7.42 12.21
N GLU A 19 -15.85 8.41 12.71
CA GLU A 19 -15.43 9.80 12.66
C GLU A 19 -14.18 10.03 13.54
N GLY A 20 -13.28 10.90 13.06
CA GLY A 20 -12.02 11.21 13.76
C GLY A 20 -10.90 10.18 13.55
N VAL A 21 -11.15 9.05 12.88
CA VAL A 21 -10.10 8.11 12.50
C VAL A 21 -9.41 8.59 11.22
N ILE A 22 -8.09 8.76 11.29
CA ILE A 22 -7.26 9.04 10.13
C ILE A 22 -7.06 7.74 9.35
N VAL A 23 -7.27 7.77 8.04
CA VAL A 23 -7.04 6.60 7.19
C VAL A 23 -5.98 6.91 6.15
N VAL A 24 -4.98 6.03 6.07
CA VAL A 24 -3.94 6.03 5.07
C VAL A 24 -4.05 4.72 4.29
N GLY A 25 -4.44 4.84 3.04
CA GLY A 25 -4.67 3.72 2.12
C GLY A 25 -3.50 3.45 1.19
N SER A 26 -3.63 2.38 0.40
CA SER A 26 -2.69 2.02 -0.67
C SER A 26 -1.22 2.02 -0.23
N HIS A 27 -0.96 1.46 0.96
CA HIS A 27 0.37 1.41 1.58
C HIS A 27 1.03 2.81 1.70
N GLY A 28 0.30 3.85 2.09
CA GLY A 28 0.85 5.19 2.28
C GLY A 28 0.75 6.11 1.07
N LEU A 29 0.18 5.66 -0.05
CA LEU A 29 0.03 6.48 -1.25
C LEU A 29 -1.25 7.32 -1.27
N GLU A 30 -2.20 7.06 -0.37
CA GLU A 30 -3.46 7.79 -0.24
C GLU A 30 -3.69 8.13 1.23
N ALA A 31 -3.94 9.38 1.53
CA ALA A 31 -4.24 9.82 2.90
C ALA A 31 -5.43 10.76 2.94
N THR A 32 -6.03 10.91 4.13
CA THR A 32 -7.08 11.89 4.41
C THR A 32 -6.51 13.26 4.79
N PHE A 33 -5.21 13.43 4.70
CA PHE A 33 -4.48 14.67 4.99
C PHE A 33 -3.30 14.83 4.02
N ASP A 34 -2.82 16.06 3.87
CA ASP A 34 -1.64 16.36 3.08
C ASP A 34 -0.40 16.38 3.96
N ASP A 35 0.67 15.72 3.54
CA ASP A 35 1.96 15.74 4.21
C ASP A 35 3.11 15.61 3.17
N PRO A 36 4.17 16.44 3.28
CA PRO A 36 5.31 16.38 2.35
C PRO A 36 6.09 15.06 2.35
N LEU A 37 5.96 14.24 3.40
CA LEU A 37 6.54 12.89 3.42
C LEU A 37 5.71 11.89 2.62
N LEU A 38 4.41 12.16 2.45
CA LEU A 38 3.58 11.34 1.59
C LEU A 38 3.80 11.79 0.14
N PRO A 39 4.08 10.87 -0.77
CA PRO A 39 4.32 11.23 -2.15
C PRO A 39 3.08 11.93 -2.72
N GLY A 40 3.24 13.18 -3.13
CA GLY A 40 2.21 13.91 -3.87
C GLY A 40 1.99 13.21 -5.21
N VAL A 41 0.92 12.45 -5.32
CA VAL A 41 0.52 11.84 -6.58
C VAL A 41 -0.45 12.78 -7.27
N ASP A 42 -0.05 13.35 -8.42
CA ASP A 42 -0.98 14.06 -9.30
C ASP A 42 -2.02 13.06 -9.83
N ARG A 43 -3.19 13.04 -9.20
CA ARG A 43 -4.26 12.10 -9.50
C ARG A 43 -4.82 12.24 -10.92
N ILE A 44 -4.79 13.45 -11.49
CA ILE A 44 -5.28 13.70 -12.85
C ILE A 44 -4.31 13.11 -13.86
N ALA A 45 -3.02 13.44 -13.73
CA ALA A 45 -1.98 12.89 -14.59
C ALA A 45 -1.86 11.36 -14.44
N LEU A 46 -1.95 10.85 -13.20
CA LEU A 46 -1.93 9.41 -12.92
C LEU A 46 -3.12 8.70 -13.57
N SER A 47 -4.34 9.22 -13.41
CA SER A 47 -5.54 8.62 -14.01
C SER A 47 -5.42 8.54 -15.53
N ALA A 48 -4.97 9.60 -16.18
CA ALA A 48 -4.74 9.62 -17.62
C ALA A 48 -3.63 8.65 -18.06
N ALA A 49 -2.58 8.49 -17.26
CA ALA A 49 -1.50 7.53 -17.55
C ALA A 49 -2.00 6.08 -17.43
N LEU A 50 -2.74 5.75 -16.37
CA LEU A 50 -3.32 4.43 -16.18
C LEU A 50 -4.33 4.08 -17.28
N GLU A 51 -5.16 5.04 -17.71
CA GLU A 51 -6.09 4.85 -18.83
C GLU A 51 -5.36 4.51 -20.13
N ARG A 52 -4.26 5.21 -20.46
CA ARG A 52 -3.42 4.88 -21.63
C ARG A 52 -2.87 3.45 -21.54
N VAL A 53 -2.40 3.02 -20.38
CA VAL A 53 -1.91 1.65 -20.16
C VAL A 53 -3.02 0.63 -20.36
N GLU A 54 -4.23 0.90 -19.87
CA GLU A 54 -5.38 0.01 -20.06
C GLU A 54 -5.73 -0.12 -21.55
N GLN A 55 -5.80 0.98 -22.27
CA GLN A 55 -6.09 0.96 -23.71
C GLN A 55 -4.99 0.19 -24.50
N GLN A 56 -3.73 0.37 -24.11
CA GLN A 56 -2.61 -0.39 -24.70
C GLN A 56 -2.78 -1.89 -24.46
N VAL A 57 -3.13 -2.29 -23.24
CA VAL A 57 -3.35 -3.70 -22.89
C VAL A 57 -4.57 -4.26 -23.63
N ILE A 58 -5.69 -3.55 -23.62
CA ILE A 58 -6.92 -3.98 -24.34
C ILE A 58 -6.64 -4.20 -25.83
N SER A 59 -5.88 -3.31 -26.45
CA SER A 59 -5.56 -3.40 -27.87
C SER A 59 -4.58 -4.54 -28.18
N ALA A 60 -3.60 -4.77 -27.30
CA ALA A 60 -2.56 -5.76 -27.52
C ALA A 60 -2.96 -7.18 -27.07
N VAL A 61 -3.84 -7.29 -26.06
CA VAL A 61 -4.27 -8.55 -25.44
C VAL A 61 -5.80 -8.61 -25.38
N PRO A 62 -6.48 -8.58 -26.52
CA PRO A 62 -7.94 -8.66 -26.53
C PRO A 62 -8.38 -10.05 -26.04
N SER A 63 -8.98 -10.11 -24.87
CA SER A 63 -9.46 -11.36 -24.27
C SER A 63 -10.59 -11.11 -23.28
N SER A 64 -11.69 -11.85 -23.42
CA SER A 64 -12.79 -11.86 -22.46
C SER A 64 -12.41 -12.48 -21.09
N PHE A 65 -11.28 -13.19 -21.03
CA PHE A 65 -10.76 -13.81 -19.80
C PHE A 65 -9.78 -12.91 -19.03
N LEU A 66 -9.41 -11.75 -19.59
CA LEU A 66 -8.64 -10.74 -18.90
C LEU A 66 -9.58 -9.83 -18.12
N HIS A 67 -9.51 -9.87 -16.81
CA HIS A 67 -10.25 -8.96 -15.96
C HIS A 67 -9.38 -7.77 -15.57
N ILE A 68 -9.83 -6.56 -15.91
CA ILE A 68 -9.15 -5.31 -15.60
C ILE A 68 -9.88 -4.66 -14.43
N GLU A 69 -9.17 -4.46 -13.33
CA GLU A 69 -9.67 -3.80 -12.13
C GLU A 69 -9.00 -2.43 -11.97
N ARG A 70 -9.75 -1.36 -12.24
CA ARG A 70 -9.31 0.01 -11.98
C ARG A 70 -9.54 0.35 -10.51
N LYS A 71 -8.47 0.79 -9.84
CA LYS A 71 -8.50 1.34 -8.49
C LYS A 71 -8.23 2.85 -8.53
N ALA A 72 -8.30 3.53 -7.39
CA ALA A 72 -8.11 4.98 -7.32
C ALA A 72 -6.75 5.45 -7.85
N ILE A 73 -5.68 4.66 -7.60
CA ILE A 73 -4.29 5.01 -7.95
C ILE A 73 -3.55 3.87 -8.66
N SER A 74 -4.22 2.82 -9.07
CA SER A 74 -3.59 1.67 -9.75
C SER A 74 -4.57 0.97 -10.67
N THR A 75 -4.05 0.10 -11.54
CA THR A 75 -4.84 -0.82 -12.35
C THR A 75 -4.25 -2.22 -12.29
N ALA A 76 -5.09 -3.19 -11.95
CA ALA A 76 -4.73 -4.60 -11.88
C ALA A 76 -5.28 -5.38 -13.08
N PHE A 77 -4.43 -6.19 -13.68
CA PHE A 77 -4.73 -7.06 -14.82
C PHE A 77 -4.72 -8.50 -14.34
N HIS A 78 -5.89 -9.06 -14.06
CA HIS A 78 -6.07 -10.42 -13.58
C HIS A 78 -6.18 -11.37 -14.76
N TYR A 79 -5.29 -12.36 -14.83
CA TYR A 79 -5.23 -13.35 -15.91
C TYR A 79 -5.37 -14.79 -15.42
N ARG A 80 -5.92 -15.00 -14.22
CA ARG A 80 -6.12 -16.34 -13.63
C ARG A 80 -6.98 -17.24 -14.50
N ALA A 81 -7.98 -16.70 -15.21
CA ALA A 81 -8.85 -17.43 -16.11
C ALA A 81 -8.17 -17.85 -17.42
N ALA A 82 -7.03 -17.25 -17.76
CA ALA A 82 -6.22 -17.57 -18.93
C ALA A 82 -4.73 -17.33 -18.62
N PRO A 83 -4.06 -18.27 -17.93
CA PRO A 83 -2.66 -18.14 -17.49
C PRO A 83 -1.68 -17.84 -18.63
N ASP A 84 -1.95 -18.34 -19.82
CA ASP A 84 -1.12 -18.17 -21.02
C ASP A 84 -1.03 -16.70 -21.48
N LEU A 85 -1.92 -15.82 -20.99
CA LEU A 85 -1.83 -14.38 -21.25
C LEU A 85 -0.70 -13.70 -20.47
N GLY A 86 -0.20 -14.31 -19.38
CA GLY A 86 0.80 -13.71 -18.49
C GLY A 86 2.06 -13.20 -19.22
N PRO A 87 2.75 -14.01 -20.05
CA PRO A 87 3.91 -13.55 -20.80
C PRO A 87 3.61 -12.39 -21.75
N ARG A 88 2.47 -12.41 -22.43
CA ARG A 88 2.05 -11.36 -23.35
C ARG A 88 1.72 -10.06 -22.61
N LEU A 89 1.03 -10.16 -21.49
CA LEU A 89 0.77 -9.00 -20.60
C LEU A 89 2.08 -8.38 -20.10
N ARG A 90 3.05 -9.20 -19.67
CA ARG A 90 4.37 -8.70 -19.26
C ARG A 90 5.08 -7.97 -20.39
N ALA A 91 5.05 -8.52 -21.60
CA ALA A 91 5.69 -7.89 -22.76
C ALA A 91 5.07 -6.51 -23.05
N VAL A 92 3.74 -6.40 -22.97
CA VAL A 92 3.02 -5.13 -23.16
C VAL A 92 3.35 -4.13 -22.06
N LEU A 93 3.42 -4.59 -20.81
CA LEU A 93 3.67 -3.77 -19.63
C LEU A 93 5.17 -3.57 -19.31
N ALA A 94 6.07 -4.08 -20.17
CA ALA A 94 7.51 -3.88 -20.00
C ALA A 94 7.94 -2.41 -20.17
N THR A 95 7.15 -1.63 -20.92
CA THR A 95 7.37 -0.19 -21.12
C THR A 95 6.17 0.57 -20.57
N LEU A 96 6.32 1.13 -19.38
CA LEU A 96 5.30 1.95 -18.72
C LEU A 96 5.62 3.45 -18.91
N PRO A 97 4.61 4.32 -18.87
CA PRO A 97 4.82 5.75 -18.71
C PRO A 97 5.68 6.08 -17.49
N GLU A 98 6.43 7.18 -17.57
CA GLU A 98 7.20 7.71 -16.44
C GLU A 98 6.30 7.90 -15.20
N GLY A 99 6.84 7.59 -14.03
CA GLY A 99 6.12 7.65 -12.76
C GLY A 99 5.21 6.45 -12.47
N LEU A 100 5.24 5.40 -13.33
CA LEU A 100 4.55 4.14 -13.09
C LEU A 100 5.54 2.97 -13.04
N ARG A 101 5.21 1.96 -12.23
CA ARG A 101 5.95 0.69 -12.18
C ARG A 101 5.00 -0.50 -12.12
N LEU A 102 5.52 -1.66 -12.53
CA LEU A 102 4.81 -2.93 -12.46
C LEU A 102 5.04 -3.59 -11.10
N ARG A 103 3.98 -4.11 -10.53
CA ARG A 103 4.00 -4.97 -9.35
C ARG A 103 3.45 -6.34 -9.71
N ASP A 104 4.21 -7.38 -9.38
CA ASP A 104 3.80 -8.77 -9.58
C ASP A 104 2.97 -9.27 -8.42
N GLY A 105 1.91 -10.03 -8.74
CA GLY A 105 1.10 -10.77 -7.79
C GLY A 105 0.76 -12.17 -8.31
N ARG A 106 0.02 -12.93 -7.54
CA ARG A 106 -0.38 -14.29 -7.92
C ARG A 106 -1.47 -14.26 -9.00
N MET A 107 -1.05 -14.45 -10.27
CA MET A 107 -1.90 -14.40 -11.47
C MET A 107 -2.53 -13.01 -11.70
N VAL A 108 -1.82 -11.98 -11.31
CA VAL A 108 -2.17 -10.58 -11.52
C VAL A 108 -0.90 -9.75 -11.75
N LEU A 109 -0.96 -8.81 -12.69
CA LEU A 109 0.02 -7.74 -12.86
C LEU A 109 -0.66 -6.43 -12.52
N GLU A 110 -0.08 -5.65 -11.63
CA GLU A 110 -0.64 -4.38 -11.20
C GLU A 110 0.30 -3.23 -11.54
N VAL A 111 -0.23 -2.23 -12.23
CA VAL A 111 0.46 -0.98 -12.53
C VAL A 111 0.13 0.01 -11.43
N ILE A 112 1.17 0.48 -10.75
CA ILE A 112 1.07 1.37 -9.59
C ILE A 112 1.98 2.59 -9.79
N PRO A 113 1.76 3.70 -9.06
CA PRO A 113 2.70 4.81 -9.05
C PRO A 113 4.11 4.35 -8.63
N ASP A 114 5.13 4.86 -9.31
CA ASP A 114 6.52 4.72 -8.89
C ASP A 114 6.85 5.80 -7.85
N ALA A 115 6.12 5.74 -6.75
CA ALA A 115 6.28 6.65 -5.62
C ALA A 115 6.67 5.85 -4.39
N ARG A 116 7.55 6.41 -3.57
CA ARG A 116 7.96 5.79 -2.32
C ARG A 116 6.79 5.85 -1.33
N GLY A 117 5.98 4.80 -1.31
CA GLY A 117 4.98 4.54 -0.30
C GLY A 117 5.42 3.41 0.62
N GLY A 118 4.78 3.31 1.77
CA GLY A 118 5.01 2.25 2.74
C GLY A 118 4.30 2.58 4.05
N LYS A 119 4.00 1.58 4.86
CA LYS A 119 3.44 1.82 6.19
C LYS A 119 4.44 2.55 7.11
N ASP A 120 5.74 2.39 6.86
CA ASP A 120 6.85 3.11 7.49
C ASP A 120 6.79 4.62 7.19
N VAL A 121 6.65 4.99 5.93
CA VAL A 121 6.53 6.38 5.48
C VAL A 121 5.27 7.02 6.04
N ALA A 122 4.14 6.29 5.97
CA ALA A 122 2.87 6.75 6.51
C ALA A 122 2.93 6.98 8.02
N LEU A 123 3.56 6.09 8.79
CA LEU A 123 3.74 6.25 10.22
C LEU A 123 4.57 7.50 10.52
N ALA A 124 5.71 7.69 9.84
CA ALA A 124 6.56 8.85 10.04
C ALA A 124 5.83 10.17 9.73
N ALA A 125 5.03 10.21 8.66
CA ALA A 125 4.18 11.34 8.34
C ALA A 125 3.16 11.64 9.44
N LEU A 126 2.47 10.61 9.95
CA LEU A 126 1.50 10.75 11.02
C LEU A 126 2.13 11.25 12.34
N VAL A 127 3.27 10.67 12.73
CA VAL A 127 3.99 11.09 13.95
C VAL A 127 4.36 12.56 13.89
N ARG A 128 4.88 13.01 12.75
CA ARG A 128 5.25 14.41 12.52
C ARG A 128 4.02 15.33 12.49
N GLN A 129 3.01 14.97 11.71
CA GLN A 129 1.78 15.76 11.56
C GLN A 129 1.06 15.97 12.89
N LEU A 130 0.94 14.91 13.68
CA LEU A 130 0.23 14.92 14.95
C LEU A 130 1.13 15.34 16.12
N ARG A 131 2.43 15.54 15.89
CA ARG A 131 3.42 15.85 16.93
C ARG A 131 3.34 14.90 18.11
N CYS A 132 3.28 13.61 17.80
CA CYS A 132 3.12 12.57 18.81
C CYS A 132 4.27 12.59 19.82
N LYS A 133 3.95 12.31 21.10
CA LYS A 133 4.91 12.03 22.17
C LYS A 133 4.95 10.55 22.54
N ALA A 134 3.92 9.83 22.15
CA ALA A 134 3.85 8.38 22.29
C ALA A 134 3.06 7.79 21.14
N ILE A 135 3.41 6.59 20.74
CA ILE A 135 2.68 5.77 19.76
C ILE A 135 2.51 4.35 20.26
N LEU A 136 1.35 3.78 19.95
CA LEU A 136 1.12 2.34 19.95
C LEU A 136 0.94 1.93 18.50
N ALA A 137 1.86 1.12 17.98
CA ALA A 137 1.75 0.51 16.66
C ALA A 137 1.28 -0.93 16.78
N MET A 138 0.29 -1.33 15.97
CA MET A 138 -0.24 -2.69 15.94
C MET A 138 -0.21 -3.23 14.51
N GLY A 139 0.06 -4.53 14.34
CA GLY A 139 0.05 -5.17 13.04
C GLY A 139 0.34 -6.66 13.11
N ASP A 140 0.09 -7.37 11.99
CA ASP A 140 0.12 -8.82 11.88
C ASP A 140 0.86 -9.33 10.63
N ASP A 141 1.09 -8.46 9.63
CA ASP A 141 1.61 -8.88 8.33
C ASP A 141 3.05 -8.38 8.04
N ALA A 142 3.64 -8.91 6.96
CA ALA A 142 5.00 -8.56 6.54
C ALA A 142 5.17 -7.06 6.23
N THR A 143 4.10 -6.35 5.86
CA THR A 143 4.17 -4.90 5.59
C THR A 143 4.21 -4.08 6.88
N ASP A 144 3.77 -4.65 8.02
CA ASP A 144 3.84 -4.04 9.34
C ASP A 144 5.25 -4.11 9.93
N VAL A 145 6.08 -5.06 9.49
CA VAL A 145 7.50 -5.13 9.89
C VAL A 145 8.24 -3.84 9.58
N ALA A 146 8.01 -3.26 8.38
CA ALA A 146 8.62 -1.98 8.02
C ALA A 146 8.12 -0.84 8.92
N MET A 147 6.81 -0.81 9.23
CA MET A 147 6.22 0.15 10.16
C MET A 147 6.81 0.03 11.57
N PHE A 148 6.97 -1.18 12.08
CA PHE A 148 7.55 -1.44 13.41
C PHE A 148 9.03 -0.98 13.48
N ARG A 149 9.82 -1.27 12.43
CA ARG A 149 11.20 -0.77 12.33
C ARG A 149 11.26 0.75 12.30
N ALA A 150 10.36 1.39 11.56
CA ALA A 150 10.24 2.85 11.53
C ALA A 150 9.85 3.43 12.90
N ALA A 151 8.90 2.80 13.60
CA ALA A 151 8.51 3.19 14.95
C ALA A 151 9.70 3.16 15.91
N ARG A 152 10.49 2.08 15.91
CA ARG A 152 11.71 1.95 16.72
C ARG A 152 12.75 3.02 16.39
N ALA A 153 12.97 3.27 15.08
CA ALA A 153 13.91 4.28 14.64
C ALA A 153 13.51 5.69 15.08
N LEU A 154 12.22 6.03 14.98
CA LEU A 154 11.67 7.30 15.46
C LEU A 154 11.82 7.46 16.98
N GLY A 155 11.49 6.41 17.73
CA GLY A 155 11.66 6.42 19.19
C GLY A 155 13.10 6.55 19.65
N ALA A 156 14.07 6.08 18.87
CA ALA A 156 15.49 6.22 19.18
C ALA A 156 16.09 7.60 18.81
N GLN A 157 15.46 8.32 17.88
CA GLN A 157 15.95 9.62 17.38
C GLN A 157 15.23 10.81 18.01
N GLU A 158 14.00 10.62 18.47
CA GLU A 158 13.13 11.65 19.00
C GLU A 158 12.73 11.29 20.45
N ASP A 159 12.28 12.28 21.21
CA ASP A 159 11.66 12.06 22.53
C ASP A 159 10.23 11.49 22.35
N LEU A 160 10.17 10.26 21.82
CA LEU A 160 8.96 9.57 21.45
C LEU A 160 8.90 8.20 22.12
N HIS A 161 7.89 8.01 22.98
CA HIS A 161 7.63 6.71 23.57
C HIS A 161 6.95 5.77 22.57
N VAL A 162 7.51 4.58 22.37
CA VAL A 162 7.02 3.61 21.40
C VAL A 162 6.65 2.31 22.07
N LEU A 163 5.42 1.86 21.84
CA LEU A 163 4.95 0.53 22.18
C LEU A 163 4.49 -0.17 20.91
N ILE A 164 4.94 -1.41 20.70
CA ILE A 164 4.59 -2.22 19.54
C ILE A 164 3.83 -3.45 19.99
N ALA A 165 2.64 -3.65 19.44
CA ALA A 165 1.82 -4.83 19.65
C ALA A 165 1.76 -5.67 18.37
N GLY A 166 2.38 -6.83 18.37
CA GLY A 166 2.24 -7.83 17.31
C GLY A 166 0.96 -8.63 17.49
N VAL A 167 0.21 -8.86 16.43
CA VAL A 167 -0.95 -9.76 16.47
C VAL A 167 -0.53 -11.10 15.87
N ALA A 168 -0.65 -12.16 16.66
CA ALA A 168 -0.30 -13.50 16.22
C ALA A 168 -1.50 -14.15 15.50
N SER A 169 -1.32 -14.50 14.24
CA SER A 169 -2.30 -15.22 13.41
C SER A 169 -1.88 -16.68 13.17
N GLY A 170 -1.22 -17.27 14.14
CA GLY A 170 -0.71 -18.65 14.07
C GLY A 170 0.54 -18.79 13.20
N ALA A 171 0.61 -19.85 12.39
CA ALA A 171 1.79 -20.19 11.59
C ALA A 171 2.10 -19.20 10.45
N GLU A 172 1.18 -18.30 10.13
CA GLU A 172 1.34 -17.31 9.06
C GLU A 172 1.96 -15.99 9.56
N THR A 173 2.10 -15.82 10.88
CA THR A 173 2.71 -14.61 11.47
C THR A 173 4.20 -14.54 11.10
N PRO A 174 4.66 -13.45 10.47
CA PRO A 174 6.08 -13.27 10.20
C PRO A 174 6.89 -13.27 11.50
N PRO A 175 8.00 -14.03 11.57
CA PRO A 175 8.85 -14.06 12.79
C PRO A 175 9.27 -12.66 13.26
N GLU A 176 9.54 -11.74 12.33
CA GLU A 176 9.94 -10.37 12.63
C GLU A 176 8.88 -9.58 13.39
N ILE A 177 7.59 -9.93 13.26
CA ILE A 177 6.51 -9.33 14.05
C ILE A 177 6.72 -9.65 15.51
N LEU A 178 7.03 -10.94 15.82
CA LEU A 178 7.26 -11.42 17.18
C LEU A 178 8.53 -10.81 17.78
N ASP A 179 9.60 -10.69 16.96
CA ASP A 179 10.88 -10.14 17.39
C ASP A 179 10.84 -8.64 17.70
N LEU A 180 10.00 -7.87 16.98
CA LEU A 180 9.91 -6.42 17.12
C LEU A 180 8.87 -5.96 18.13
N ALA A 181 7.90 -6.81 18.48
CA ALA A 181 6.81 -6.46 19.37
C ALA A 181 7.24 -6.45 20.85
N ASP A 182 6.69 -5.50 21.60
CA ASP A 182 6.78 -5.48 23.07
C ASP A 182 5.69 -6.35 23.71
N ILE A 183 4.56 -6.50 23.01
CA ILE A 183 3.37 -7.25 23.42
C ILE A 183 2.92 -8.10 22.24
N ILE A 184 2.59 -9.36 22.49
CA ILE A 184 1.94 -10.24 21.52
C ILE A 184 0.48 -10.41 21.94
N LEU A 185 -0.41 -10.21 20.98
CA LEU A 185 -1.84 -10.43 21.08
C LEU A 185 -2.22 -11.65 20.26
N ASP A 186 -3.05 -12.53 20.82
CA ASP A 186 -3.59 -13.75 20.17
C ASP A 186 -4.98 -13.48 19.60
#